data_711ee6f649dcefedc36e46fa14b1803e
#
_entry.id   711ee6f649dcefedc36e46fa14b1803e
#
_cell.length_a   1.000
_cell.length_b   1.000
_cell.length_c   1.000
_cell.angle_alpha   90.00
_cell.angle_beta   90.00
_cell.angle_gamma   90.00
#
_symmetry.space_group_name_H-M   'P 1'
#
loop_
_entity.id
_entity.type
_entity.pdbx_description
1 polymer ?
#
loop_
_entity_poly.entity_id
_entity_poly.type
_entity_poly.pdbx_seq_one_letter_code
_entity_poly.pdbx_strand_id
1 'polypeptide(L)'
;MYLELKDIKKSFGTGENITQVLKGISCGIEKGKICVLLGPSGSGKSTLLNIIGGIEKADGGSISIDGELMESMNEKKLSLYRRKHLGYVFQSYNLIPNLTVRENIEVGAYLSSNPLPIDDMIKTLGLWEHQNKTPN
;
A
#
# COMPACT_ATOMS: atom_id res chain seq x y z
N MET A 1 -19.67 1.46 -2.49
CA MET A 1 -18.32 1.79 -1.98
C MET A 1 -17.29 1.09 -2.85
N TYR A 2 -16.18 1.76 -3.15
CA TYR A 2 -15.05 1.13 -3.84
C TYR A 2 -14.15 0.37 -2.87
N LEU A 3 -13.81 1.00 -1.74
CA LEU A 3 -13.14 0.38 -0.62
C LEU A 3 -14.07 0.41 0.59
N GLU A 4 -14.27 -0.71 1.25
CA GLU A 4 -15.06 -0.81 2.46
C GLU A 4 -14.32 -1.61 3.53
N LEU A 5 -14.20 -1.01 4.71
CA LEU A 5 -13.63 -1.63 5.90
C LEU A 5 -14.75 -1.82 6.93
N LYS A 6 -14.82 -3.00 7.54
CA LYS A 6 -15.79 -3.33 8.59
C LYS A 6 -15.07 -3.91 9.79
N ASP A 7 -15.18 -3.23 10.92
CA ASP A 7 -14.71 -3.68 12.24
C ASP A 7 -13.26 -4.18 12.25
N ILE A 8 -12.36 -3.47 11.59
CA ILE A 8 -10.95 -3.86 11.46
C ILE A 8 -10.26 -3.75 12.82
N LYS A 9 -9.71 -4.87 13.28
CA LYS A 9 -8.97 -5.01 14.54
C LYS A 9 -7.56 -5.49 14.28
N LYS A 10 -6.61 -4.96 15.03
CA LYS A 10 -5.21 -5.39 15.01
C LYS A 10 -4.54 -5.16 16.34
N SER A 11 -3.86 -6.19 16.82
CA SER A 11 -3.03 -6.14 18.03
C SER A 11 -1.62 -6.64 17.71
N PHE A 12 -0.65 -6.14 18.44
CA PHE A 12 0.75 -6.59 18.38
C PHE A 12 1.22 -6.99 19.78
N GLY A 13 2.21 -7.88 19.81
CA GLY A 13 2.77 -8.39 21.07
C GLY A 13 2.29 -9.79 21.43
N THR A 14 2.78 -10.29 22.55
CA THR A 14 2.47 -11.63 23.07
C THR A 14 2.26 -11.59 24.58
N GLY A 15 1.43 -12.50 25.10
CA GLY A 15 1.18 -12.65 26.54
C GLY A 15 0.64 -11.37 27.17
N GLU A 16 1.30 -10.89 28.24
CA GLU A 16 0.89 -9.68 28.95
C GLU A 16 1.23 -8.35 28.23
N ASN A 17 2.04 -8.42 27.18
CA ASN A 17 2.51 -7.25 26.41
C ASN A 17 1.74 -7.08 25.09
N ILE A 18 0.46 -7.35 25.08
CA ILE A 18 -0.40 -7.15 23.91
C ILE A 18 -0.87 -5.69 23.86
N THR A 19 -0.63 -5.04 22.72
CA THR A 19 -1.13 -3.70 22.42
C THR A 19 -2.13 -3.77 21.29
N GLN A 20 -3.38 -3.41 21.55
CA GLN A 20 -4.40 -3.27 20.53
C GLN A 20 -4.26 -1.93 19.81
N VAL A 21 -3.83 -1.97 18.56
CA VAL A 21 -3.57 -0.77 17.73
C VAL A 21 -4.82 -0.34 16.98
N LEU A 22 -5.56 -1.27 16.39
CA LEU A 22 -6.84 -1.01 15.72
C LEU A 22 -7.96 -1.69 16.52
N LYS A 23 -8.97 -0.92 16.89
CA LYS A 23 -10.00 -1.30 17.86
C LYS A 23 -11.40 -1.43 17.25
N GLY A 24 -11.49 -1.76 15.98
CA GLY A 24 -12.75 -1.86 15.24
C GLY A 24 -12.98 -0.64 14.35
N ILE A 25 -12.14 -0.49 13.32
CA ILE A 25 -12.26 0.60 12.34
C ILE A 25 -13.23 0.20 11.24
N SER A 26 -14.22 1.05 11.03
CA SER A 26 -15.18 0.90 9.93
C SER A 26 -15.25 2.19 9.14
N CYS A 27 -15.02 2.12 7.84
CA CYS A 27 -15.19 3.25 6.93
C CYS A 27 -15.35 2.76 5.50
N GLY A 28 -15.81 3.64 4.62
CA GLY A 28 -15.93 3.38 3.20
C GLY A 28 -15.44 4.56 2.37
N ILE A 29 -14.85 4.26 1.22
CA ILE A 29 -14.34 5.24 0.27
C ILE A 29 -14.94 4.93 -1.09
N GLU A 30 -15.51 5.95 -1.71
CA GLU A 30 -16.04 5.86 -3.07
C GLU A 30 -14.91 5.99 -4.10
N LYS A 31 -15.11 5.40 -5.26
CA LYS A 31 -14.16 5.54 -6.38
C LYS A 31 -13.95 7.00 -6.77
N GLY A 32 -12.70 7.37 -7.02
CA GLY A 32 -12.33 8.73 -7.43
C GLY A 32 -12.28 9.74 -6.30
N LYS A 33 -12.43 9.34 -5.05
CA LYS A 33 -12.31 10.23 -3.89
C LYS A 33 -10.93 10.16 -3.26
N ILE A 34 -10.52 11.28 -2.66
CA ILE A 34 -9.34 11.36 -1.81
C ILE A 34 -9.80 11.25 -0.36
N CYS A 35 -9.19 10.37 0.39
CA CYS A 35 -9.43 10.21 1.82
C CYS A 35 -8.15 10.55 2.59
N VAL A 36 -8.30 11.34 3.64
CA VAL A 36 -7.20 11.71 4.54
C VAL A 36 -7.38 11.01 5.87
N LEU A 37 -6.36 10.26 6.29
CA LEU A 37 -6.32 9.58 7.57
C LEU A 37 -5.55 10.43 8.57
N LEU A 38 -6.24 10.99 9.54
CA LEU A 38 -5.69 11.88 10.56
C LEU A 38 -5.57 11.17 11.91
N GLY A 39 -4.51 11.49 12.63
CA GLY A 39 -4.28 11.00 13.98
C GLY A 39 -2.86 11.28 14.46
N PRO A 40 -2.63 11.21 15.78
CA PRO A 40 -1.29 11.39 16.34
C PRO A 40 -0.36 10.25 15.96
N SER A 41 0.96 10.45 16.14
CA SER A 41 1.95 9.40 15.96
C SER A 41 1.61 8.20 16.85
N GLY A 42 1.73 6.98 16.30
CA GLY A 42 1.41 5.74 17.02
C GLY A 42 -0.08 5.40 17.11
N SER A 43 -0.96 6.12 16.41
CA SER A 43 -2.41 5.85 16.41
C SER A 43 -2.86 4.71 15.49
N GLY A 44 -1.93 4.08 14.77
CA GLY A 44 -2.24 2.94 13.89
C GLY A 44 -2.49 3.29 12.42
N LYS A 45 -2.23 4.53 11.98
CA LYS A 45 -2.44 4.95 10.58
C LYS A 45 -1.67 4.09 9.58
N SER A 46 -0.37 3.90 9.79
CA SER A 46 0.47 3.07 8.93
C SER A 46 0.04 1.60 8.97
N THR A 47 -0.35 1.10 10.14
CA THR A 47 -0.88 -0.25 10.30
C THR A 47 -2.15 -0.45 9.47
N LEU A 48 -3.08 0.51 9.51
CA LEU A 48 -4.30 0.45 8.72
C LEU A 48 -4.00 0.46 7.20
N LEU A 49 -3.09 1.33 6.75
CA LEU A 49 -2.66 1.38 5.36
C LEU A 49 -2.00 0.07 4.90
N ASN A 50 -1.16 -0.54 5.74
CA ASN A 50 -0.54 -1.83 5.46
C ASN A 50 -1.57 -2.96 5.36
N ILE A 51 -2.60 -2.92 6.18
CA ILE A 51 -3.71 -3.89 6.13
C ILE A 51 -4.53 -3.70 4.85
N ILE A 52 -4.88 -2.47 4.49
CA ILE A 52 -5.56 -2.17 3.22
C ILE A 52 -4.70 -2.61 2.03
N GLY A 53 -3.39 -2.45 2.13
CA GLY A 53 -2.43 -2.88 1.12
C GLY A 53 -2.21 -4.39 1.04
N GLY A 54 -2.78 -5.18 1.93
CA GLY A 54 -2.56 -6.62 1.99
C GLY A 54 -1.12 -7.02 2.37
N ILE A 55 -0.36 -6.10 2.98
CA ILE A 55 1.00 -6.33 3.50
C ILE A 55 0.92 -6.94 4.90
N GLU A 56 -0.03 -6.46 5.70
CA GLU A 56 -0.31 -6.93 7.05
C GLU A 56 -1.72 -7.53 7.11
N LYS A 57 -1.91 -8.57 7.91
CA LYS A 57 -3.25 -9.16 8.14
C LYS A 57 -3.93 -8.50 9.32
N ALA A 58 -5.22 -8.21 9.18
CA ALA A 58 -6.07 -7.86 10.31
C ALA A 58 -6.31 -9.09 11.20
N ASP A 59 -6.49 -8.86 12.49
CA ASP A 59 -6.89 -9.93 13.43
C ASP A 59 -8.40 -10.16 13.40
N GLY A 60 -9.16 -9.20 12.94
CA GLY A 60 -10.61 -9.29 12.78
C GLY A 60 -11.14 -8.23 11.86
N GLY A 61 -12.40 -8.41 11.48
CA GLY A 61 -13.08 -7.54 10.54
C GLY A 61 -12.97 -8.01 9.09
N SER A 62 -13.44 -7.20 8.16
CA SER A 62 -13.39 -7.50 6.74
C SER A 62 -13.07 -6.29 5.89
N ILE A 63 -12.37 -6.52 4.78
CA ILE A 63 -12.04 -5.51 3.78
C ILE A 63 -12.54 -5.99 2.43
N SER A 64 -13.26 -5.13 1.72
CA SER A 64 -13.59 -5.35 0.33
C SER A 64 -13.11 -4.17 -0.53
N ILE A 65 -12.60 -4.49 -1.70
CA ILE A 65 -12.23 -3.52 -2.71
C ILE A 65 -12.82 -3.93 -4.05
N ASP A 66 -13.53 -3.02 -4.68
CA ASP A 66 -14.23 -3.27 -5.95
C ASP A 66 -15.09 -4.55 -5.92
N GLY A 67 -15.71 -4.84 -4.76
CA GLY A 67 -16.53 -6.03 -4.51
C GLY A 67 -15.77 -7.30 -4.16
N GLU A 68 -14.45 -7.30 -4.17
CA GLU A 68 -13.62 -8.46 -3.82
C GLU A 68 -13.25 -8.44 -2.33
N LEU A 69 -13.52 -9.54 -1.61
CA LEU A 69 -13.18 -9.71 -0.20
C LEU A 69 -11.72 -10.14 -0.03
N MET A 70 -10.95 -9.37 0.72
CA MET A 70 -9.53 -9.61 0.93
C MET A 70 -9.27 -10.87 1.78
N GLU A 71 -10.11 -11.14 2.77
CA GLU A 71 -9.95 -12.28 3.70
C GLU A 71 -10.03 -13.64 2.99
N SER A 72 -10.66 -13.70 1.81
CA SER A 72 -10.74 -14.92 0.99
C SER A 72 -9.50 -15.14 0.11
N MET A 73 -8.54 -14.21 0.11
CA MET A 73 -7.39 -14.24 -0.78
C MET A 73 -6.22 -15.00 -0.15
N ASN A 74 -5.63 -15.93 -0.91
CA ASN A 74 -4.31 -16.49 -0.60
C ASN A 74 -3.19 -15.54 -1.08
N GLU A 75 -1.92 -15.86 -0.78
CA GLU A 75 -0.78 -15.02 -1.14
C GLU A 75 -0.69 -14.69 -2.64
N LYS A 76 -1.03 -15.65 -3.50
CA LYS A 76 -1.04 -15.43 -4.96
C LYS A 76 -2.12 -14.41 -5.35
N LYS A 77 -3.31 -14.52 -4.78
CA LYS A 77 -4.39 -13.56 -5.02
C LYS A 77 -4.09 -12.19 -4.43
N LEU A 78 -3.49 -12.12 -3.24
CA LEU A 78 -3.04 -10.87 -2.64
C LEU A 78 -1.99 -10.16 -3.49
N SER A 79 -1.06 -10.91 -4.09
CA SER A 79 -0.09 -10.35 -5.04
C SER A 79 -0.78 -9.72 -6.25
N LEU A 80 -1.77 -10.40 -6.83
CA LEU A 80 -2.57 -9.89 -7.95
C LEU A 80 -3.42 -8.69 -7.54
N TYR A 81 -4.00 -8.73 -6.34
CA TYR A 81 -4.72 -7.62 -5.73
C TYR A 81 -3.86 -6.36 -5.66
N ARG A 82 -2.64 -6.48 -5.11
CA ARG A 82 -1.70 -5.35 -5.04
C ARG A 82 -1.38 -4.77 -6.41
N ARG A 83 -1.13 -5.63 -7.41
CA ARG A 83 -0.86 -5.19 -8.79
C ARG A 83 -2.05 -4.46 -9.42
N LYS A 84 -3.26 -4.93 -9.15
CA LYS A 84 -4.49 -4.43 -9.78
C LYS A 84 -4.98 -3.13 -9.15
N HIS A 85 -4.91 -3.01 -7.82
CA HIS A 85 -5.63 -1.98 -7.08
C HIS A 85 -4.73 -0.94 -6.40
N LEU A 86 -3.43 -1.21 -6.24
CA LEU A 86 -2.58 -0.41 -5.39
C LEU A 86 -1.39 0.21 -6.10
N GLY A 87 -1.12 1.49 -5.78
CA GLY A 87 0.17 2.11 -5.86
C GLY A 87 0.54 2.57 -4.45
N TYR A 88 1.70 2.21 -3.93
CA TYR A 88 2.11 2.51 -2.58
C TYR A 88 3.27 3.52 -2.58
N VAL A 89 3.10 4.62 -1.86
CA VAL A 89 4.17 5.59 -1.62
C VAL A 89 4.59 5.48 -0.15
N PHE A 90 5.80 5.00 0.07
CA PHE A 90 6.33 4.77 1.41
C PHE A 90 6.92 6.05 2.03
N GLN A 91 6.85 6.16 3.35
CA GLN A 91 7.45 7.25 4.09
C GLN A 91 8.97 7.27 3.98
N SER A 92 9.62 6.11 3.90
CA SER A 92 11.08 5.94 3.82
C SER A 92 11.57 5.52 2.43
N TYR A 93 10.98 6.05 1.40
CA TYR A 93 11.33 5.85 -0.02
C TYR A 93 11.30 4.40 -0.52
N ASN A 94 11.84 3.44 0.20
CA ASN A 94 11.93 2.01 -0.15
C ASN A 94 12.57 1.75 -1.53
N LEU A 95 13.60 2.49 -1.87
CA LEU A 95 14.35 2.30 -3.10
C LEU A 95 15.27 1.08 -2.99
N ILE A 96 15.47 0.40 -4.11
CA ILE A 96 16.43 -0.70 -4.21
C ILE A 96 17.82 -0.06 -4.41
N PRO A 97 18.75 -0.19 -3.44
CA PRO A 97 19.97 0.63 -3.40
C PRO A 97 20.95 0.33 -4.53
N ASN A 98 20.92 -0.86 -5.10
CA ASN A 98 21.81 -1.28 -6.18
C ASN A 98 21.26 -0.96 -7.59
N LEU A 99 20.05 -0.43 -7.67
CA LEU A 99 19.43 -0.04 -8.93
C LEU A 99 19.49 1.48 -9.10
N THR A 100 19.59 1.90 -10.35
CA THR A 100 19.53 3.33 -10.73
C THR A 100 18.11 3.87 -10.52
N VAL A 101 17.95 5.18 -10.62
CA VAL A 101 16.64 5.85 -10.62
C VAL A 101 15.72 5.23 -11.68
N ARG A 102 16.21 5.08 -12.91
CA ARG A 102 15.44 4.45 -14.00
C ARG A 102 15.02 3.03 -13.64
N GLU A 103 15.94 2.20 -13.22
CA GLU A 103 15.68 0.80 -12.88
C GLU A 103 14.69 0.65 -11.72
N ASN A 104 14.75 1.52 -10.70
CA ASN A 104 13.76 1.54 -9.63
C ASN A 104 12.35 1.85 -10.14
N ILE A 105 12.22 2.76 -11.10
CA ILE A 105 10.93 3.07 -11.75
C ILE A 105 10.47 1.89 -12.62
N GLU A 106 11.36 1.27 -13.36
CA GLU A 106 11.08 0.13 -14.22
C GLU A 106 10.57 -1.09 -13.46
N VAL A 107 11.02 -1.29 -12.21
CA VAL A 107 10.48 -2.37 -11.34
C VAL A 107 8.96 -2.24 -11.18
N GLY A 108 8.46 -1.04 -10.92
CA GLY A 108 7.02 -0.78 -10.81
C GLY A 108 6.29 -0.97 -12.14
N ALA A 109 6.87 -0.49 -13.22
CA ALA A 109 6.33 -0.65 -14.57
C ALA A 109 6.26 -2.11 -15.01
N TYR A 110 7.29 -2.90 -14.69
CA TYR A 110 7.34 -4.33 -15.01
C TYR A 110 6.21 -5.13 -14.34
N LEU A 111 5.77 -4.68 -13.16
CA LEU A 111 4.67 -5.32 -12.43
C LEU A 111 3.28 -4.92 -12.96
N SER A 112 3.18 -3.89 -13.76
CA SER A 112 1.92 -3.39 -14.33
C SER A 112 1.57 -4.10 -15.63
N SER A 113 0.29 -4.33 -15.86
CA SER A 113 -0.23 -4.84 -17.13
C SER A 113 -0.28 -3.77 -18.24
N ASN A 114 -0.30 -2.49 -17.84
CA ASN A 114 -0.36 -1.35 -18.76
C ASN A 114 0.44 -0.16 -18.18
N PRO A 115 1.77 -0.25 -18.14
CA PRO A 115 2.60 0.79 -17.59
C PRO A 115 2.59 2.06 -18.44
N LEU A 116 2.75 3.20 -17.78
CA LEU A 116 3.03 4.46 -18.49
C LEU A 116 4.42 4.41 -19.11
N PRO A 117 4.66 5.16 -20.22
CA PRO A 117 5.98 5.25 -20.83
C PRO A 117 7.02 5.75 -19.82
N ILE A 118 8.09 4.98 -19.63
CA ILE A 118 9.13 5.29 -18.61
C ILE A 118 9.81 6.63 -18.88
N ASP A 119 10.17 6.91 -20.13
CA ASP A 119 10.83 8.16 -20.49
C ASP A 119 9.97 9.37 -20.19
N ASP A 120 8.67 9.31 -20.46
CA ASP A 120 7.73 10.38 -20.18
C ASP A 120 7.58 10.60 -18.67
N MET A 121 7.53 9.53 -17.89
CA MET A 121 7.48 9.59 -16.43
C MET A 121 8.74 10.24 -15.85
N ILE A 122 9.91 9.82 -16.28
CA ILE A 122 11.20 10.35 -15.81
C ILE A 122 11.30 11.85 -16.13
N LYS A 123 10.91 12.26 -17.34
CA LYS A 123 10.91 13.67 -17.75
C LYS A 123 9.90 14.50 -16.97
N THR A 124 8.67 14.00 -16.80
CA THR A 124 7.62 14.68 -16.04
C THR A 124 8.01 14.91 -14.58
N LEU A 125 8.71 13.96 -13.98
CA LEU A 125 9.21 14.06 -12.61
C LEU A 125 10.50 14.90 -12.47
N GLY A 126 11.06 15.40 -13.56
CA GLY A 126 12.31 16.15 -13.55
C GLY A 126 13.56 15.32 -13.22
N LEU A 127 13.51 14.02 -13.50
CA LEU A 127 14.58 13.08 -13.12
C LEU A 127 15.47 12.67 -14.32
N TRP A 128 15.27 13.24 -15.49
CA TRP A 128 15.96 12.81 -16.71
C TRP A 128 17.49 12.81 -16.58
N GLU A 129 18.07 13.87 -16.02
CA GLU A 129 19.52 14.00 -15.82
C GLU A 129 20.06 13.09 -14.69
N HIS A 130 19.17 12.58 -13.85
CA HIS A 130 19.51 11.74 -12.70
C HIS A 130 19.22 10.26 -12.90
N GLN A 131 18.68 9.88 -14.05
CA GLN A 131 18.12 8.54 -14.30
C GLN A 131 19.12 7.39 -14.13
N ASN A 132 20.42 7.65 -14.33
CA ASN A 132 21.48 6.65 -14.21
C ASN A 132 22.21 6.68 -12.85
N LYS A 133 21.75 7.52 -11.91
CA LYS A 133 22.28 7.58 -10.55
C LYS A 133 21.65 6.52 -9.67
N THR A 134 22.42 5.98 -8.72
CA THR A 134 21.91 5.10 -7.66
C THR A 134 21.49 5.93 -6.43
N PRO A 135 20.58 5.38 -5.58
CA PRO A 135 20.21 6.01 -4.32
C PRO A 135 21.41 6.02 -3.35
N ASN A 136 21.95 7.19 -3.06
CA ASN A 136 23.01 7.41 -2.04
C ASN A 136 22.73 8.71 -1.30
#